data_f5261c2739874e478011350ebd3b6c23
#
_entry.id   f5261c2739874e478011350ebd3b6c23
#
_cell.length_a   1.000
_cell.length_b   1.000
_cell.length_c   1.000
_cell.angle_alpha   90.00
_cell.angle_beta   90.00
_cell.angle_gamma   90.00
#
_symmetry.space_group_name_H-M   'P 1'
#
loop_
_entity.id
_entity.type
_entity.pdbx_description
1 polymer ?
#
loop_
_entity_poly.entity_id
_entity_poly.type
_entity_poly.pdbx_seq_one_letter_code
_entity_poly.pdbx_strand_id
1 'polypeptide(L)'
;MRETENNKRYKAAMQGVGMQNVKMQQEAADKGSLQVNVTSSVNSYPISEARISISYTGVPENTLEQLVTDSSGQTDMIELDAPPEEWSLDPENERQPYSEYTLNVSAPGFEPVSIAGTEILANTKAIQNIRMRPTDTGREEEEIFVIPAHTLYGNYPPKIAEEEIKPVNETGEIVLSRVVVPEYIIV
;
A
#
# COMPACT_ATOMS: atom_id res chain seq x y z
N MET A 1 -18.35 -22.48 -4.66
CA MET A 1 -18.15 -21.58 -3.51
C MET A 1 -18.78 -20.25 -3.87
N ARG A 2 -19.76 -19.73 -3.12
CA ARG A 2 -20.45 -18.49 -3.47
C ARG A 2 -19.64 -17.32 -2.96
N GLU A 3 -19.10 -16.52 -3.86
CA GLU A 3 -18.48 -15.22 -3.54
C GLU A 3 -19.54 -14.38 -2.80
N THR A 4 -19.21 -13.92 -1.60
CA THR A 4 -20.15 -13.13 -0.80
C THR A 4 -20.43 -11.79 -1.48
N GLU A 5 -21.68 -11.33 -1.39
CA GLU A 5 -22.18 -10.09 -2.04
C GLU A 5 -21.38 -8.85 -1.61
N ASN A 6 -20.82 -8.87 -0.40
CA ASN A 6 -19.88 -7.86 0.10
C ASN A 6 -18.57 -7.81 -0.69
N ASN A 7 -18.03 -8.95 -1.12
CA ASN A 7 -16.81 -9.02 -1.91
C ASN A 7 -17.01 -8.45 -3.33
N LYS A 8 -18.21 -8.68 -3.91
CA LYS A 8 -18.58 -8.08 -5.20
C LYS A 8 -18.73 -6.55 -5.12
N ARG A 9 -19.35 -6.04 -4.03
CA ARG A 9 -19.50 -4.60 -3.80
C ARG A 9 -18.15 -3.92 -3.55
N TYR A 10 -17.25 -4.57 -2.82
CA TYR A 10 -15.89 -4.08 -2.57
C TYR A 10 -15.08 -4.02 -3.87
N LYS A 11 -15.09 -5.08 -4.67
CA LYS A 11 -14.46 -5.11 -6.00
C LYS A 11 -15.02 -4.05 -6.95
N ALA A 12 -16.34 -3.85 -6.98
CA ALA A 12 -16.98 -2.84 -7.82
C ALA A 12 -16.65 -1.40 -7.39
N ALA A 13 -16.58 -1.14 -6.08
CA ALA A 13 -16.16 0.16 -5.55
C ALA A 13 -14.70 0.46 -5.87
N MET A 14 -13.81 -0.51 -5.71
CA MET A 14 -12.39 -0.39 -6.05
C MET A 14 -12.17 -0.18 -7.55
N GLN A 15 -12.94 -0.83 -8.42
CA GLN A 15 -12.88 -0.61 -9.87
C GLN A 15 -13.32 0.79 -10.27
N GLY A 16 -14.37 1.34 -9.63
CA GLY A 16 -14.85 2.70 -9.92
C GLY A 16 -13.85 3.79 -9.53
N VAL A 17 -13.23 3.67 -8.36
CA VAL A 17 -12.18 4.57 -7.87
C VAL A 17 -10.90 4.41 -8.73
N GLY A 18 -10.53 3.18 -9.06
CA GLY A 18 -9.36 2.88 -9.88
C GLY A 18 -9.42 3.51 -11.28
N MET A 19 -10.59 3.48 -11.95
CA MET A 19 -10.73 4.09 -13.28
C MET A 19 -10.61 5.63 -13.28
N GLN A 20 -11.06 6.29 -12.21
CA GLN A 20 -10.91 7.74 -12.09
C GLN A 20 -9.45 8.11 -11.79
N ASN A 21 -8.78 7.37 -10.93
CA ASN A 21 -7.37 7.58 -10.61
C ASN A 21 -6.48 7.32 -11.84
N VAL A 22 -6.73 6.26 -12.61
CA VAL A 22 -5.99 5.96 -13.85
C VAL A 22 -6.11 7.09 -14.87
N LYS A 23 -7.29 7.71 -15.04
CA LYS A 23 -7.45 8.86 -15.93
C LYS A 23 -6.65 10.08 -15.46
N MET A 24 -6.64 10.36 -14.16
CA MET A 24 -5.85 11.45 -13.60
C MET A 24 -4.33 11.19 -13.71
N GLN A 25 -3.92 9.94 -13.57
CA GLN A 25 -2.52 9.52 -13.70
C GLN A 25 -2.01 9.57 -15.15
N GLN A 26 -2.86 9.31 -16.13
CA GLN A 26 -2.50 9.46 -17.56
C GLN A 26 -2.30 10.92 -18.02
N GLU A 27 -2.78 11.88 -17.27
CA GLU A 27 -2.50 13.32 -17.47
C GLU A 27 -1.25 13.77 -16.70
N ALA A 28 -0.59 12.86 -15.96
CA ALA A 28 0.58 13.15 -15.15
C ALA A 28 1.81 13.41 -16.05
N ALA A 29 2.49 14.52 -15.81
CA ALA A 29 3.62 14.96 -16.61
C ALA A 29 4.98 14.55 -16.04
N ASP A 30 5.02 14.13 -14.78
CA ASP A 30 6.26 13.82 -14.05
C ASP A 30 6.43 12.33 -13.79
N LYS A 31 7.60 11.94 -13.29
CA LYS A 31 7.95 10.56 -12.96
C LYS A 31 8.60 10.46 -11.59
N GLY A 32 8.33 9.34 -10.92
CA GLY A 32 9.09 8.91 -9.76
C GLY A 32 9.77 7.58 -10.03
N SER A 33 10.73 7.21 -9.20
CA SER A 33 11.49 5.97 -9.36
C SER A 33 11.04 4.92 -8.35
N LEU A 34 10.99 3.66 -8.77
CA LEU A 34 10.71 2.52 -7.92
C LEU A 34 11.82 1.47 -8.00
N GLN A 35 12.22 0.95 -6.85
CA GLN A 35 13.05 -0.24 -6.70
C GLN A 35 12.35 -1.23 -5.77
N VAL A 36 12.35 -2.51 -6.11
CA VAL A 36 11.75 -3.57 -5.29
C VAL A 36 12.83 -4.47 -4.72
N ASN A 37 12.75 -4.76 -3.42
CA ASN A 37 13.62 -5.71 -2.73
C ASN A 37 12.78 -6.88 -2.26
N VAL A 38 13.16 -8.10 -2.65
CA VAL A 38 12.42 -9.33 -2.29
C VAL A 38 13.29 -10.22 -1.42
N THR A 39 12.76 -10.57 -0.24
CA THR A 39 13.44 -11.42 0.72
C THR A 39 12.51 -12.52 1.24
N SER A 40 13.08 -13.60 1.73
CA SER A 40 12.33 -14.64 2.44
C SER A 40 11.87 -14.15 3.81
N SER A 41 10.68 -14.52 4.24
CA SER A 41 10.19 -14.29 5.61
C SER A 41 10.98 -15.12 6.63
N VAL A 42 11.61 -16.20 6.20
CA VAL A 42 12.49 -17.05 7.02
C VAL A 42 13.94 -16.64 6.78
N ASN A 43 14.63 -16.20 7.83
CA ASN A 43 16.04 -15.78 7.82
C ASN A 43 16.39 -14.60 6.90
N SER A 44 15.40 -13.93 6.31
CA SER A 44 15.56 -12.70 5.50
C SER A 44 16.63 -12.79 4.38
N TYR A 45 16.87 -13.98 3.81
CA TYR A 45 17.78 -14.11 2.67
C TYR A 45 17.13 -13.55 1.39
N PRO A 46 17.94 -12.99 0.46
CA PRO A 46 17.42 -12.45 -0.79
C PRO A 46 16.84 -13.54 -1.69
N ILE A 47 15.79 -13.22 -2.41
CA ILE A 47 15.17 -14.11 -3.40
C ILE A 47 15.53 -13.60 -4.79
N SER A 48 16.37 -14.34 -5.50
CA SER A 48 16.70 -14.09 -6.90
C SER A 48 15.62 -14.63 -7.82
N GLU A 49 15.55 -14.06 -9.03
CA GLU A 49 14.60 -14.48 -10.08
C GLU A 49 13.12 -14.37 -9.68
N ALA A 50 12.81 -13.61 -8.64
CA ALA A 50 11.43 -13.26 -8.35
C ALA A 50 10.89 -12.35 -9.46
N ARG A 51 9.70 -12.66 -9.97
CA ARG A 51 9.04 -11.91 -11.03
C ARG A 51 8.04 -10.96 -10.42
N ILE A 52 8.12 -9.70 -10.80
CA ILE A 52 7.25 -8.63 -10.34
C ILE A 52 6.52 -8.07 -11.56
N SER A 53 5.19 -8.08 -11.53
CA SER A 53 4.37 -7.35 -12.49
C SER A 53 3.77 -6.12 -11.82
N ILE A 54 3.81 -4.98 -12.51
CA ILE A 54 3.35 -3.69 -12.02
C ILE A 54 2.17 -3.24 -12.87
N SER A 55 1.10 -2.82 -12.22
CA SER A 55 -0.10 -2.27 -12.85
C SER A 55 -0.61 -1.07 -12.05
N TYR A 56 -1.49 -0.25 -12.64
CA TYR A 56 -2.20 0.75 -11.84
C TYR A 56 -3.12 0.08 -10.82
N THR A 57 -3.19 0.63 -9.62
CA THR A 57 -4.14 0.15 -8.60
C THR A 57 -5.58 0.28 -9.12
N GLY A 58 -6.34 -0.83 -9.05
CA GLY A 58 -7.71 -0.92 -9.57
C GLY A 58 -7.82 -1.43 -11.02
N VAL A 59 -6.72 -1.57 -11.75
CA VAL A 59 -6.67 -2.14 -13.12
C VAL A 59 -5.58 -3.22 -13.21
N PRO A 60 -5.66 -4.29 -12.41
CA PRO A 60 -4.59 -5.29 -12.29
C PRO A 60 -4.34 -6.08 -13.58
N GLU A 61 -5.31 -6.14 -14.50
CA GLU A 61 -5.20 -6.81 -15.80
C GLU A 61 -4.29 -6.06 -16.78
N ASN A 62 -4.01 -4.79 -16.56
CA ASN A 62 -3.16 -3.98 -17.43
C ASN A 62 -1.75 -3.85 -16.86
N THR A 63 -0.92 -4.86 -17.12
CA THR A 63 0.49 -4.83 -16.71
C THR A 63 1.25 -3.76 -17.50
N LEU A 64 1.85 -2.82 -16.78
CA LEU A 64 2.67 -1.74 -17.33
C LEU A 64 4.12 -2.17 -17.50
N GLU A 65 4.68 -2.81 -16.46
CA GLU A 65 6.08 -3.21 -16.39
C GLU A 65 6.23 -4.60 -15.77
N GLN A 66 7.29 -5.31 -16.18
CA GLN A 66 7.68 -6.59 -15.61
C GLN A 66 9.16 -6.54 -15.22
N LEU A 67 9.44 -6.88 -13.97
CA LEU A 67 10.79 -6.86 -13.41
C LEU A 67 11.17 -8.25 -12.89
N VAL A 68 12.47 -8.46 -12.76
CA VAL A 68 13.03 -9.66 -12.16
C VAL A 68 14.12 -9.25 -11.16
N THR A 69 14.15 -9.90 -10.01
CA THR A 69 15.20 -9.64 -9.01
C THR A 69 16.52 -10.33 -9.38
N ASP A 70 17.61 -9.65 -9.08
CA ASP A 70 18.97 -10.15 -9.20
C ASP A 70 19.35 -11.08 -8.02
N SER A 71 20.64 -11.48 -7.95
CA SER A 71 21.18 -12.34 -6.90
C SER A 71 21.12 -11.72 -5.49
N SER A 72 20.97 -10.40 -5.40
CA SER A 72 20.79 -9.67 -4.13
C SER A 72 19.32 -9.52 -3.75
N GLY A 73 18.39 -10.04 -4.55
CA GLY A 73 16.95 -9.92 -4.36
C GLY A 73 16.41 -8.53 -4.73
N GLN A 74 17.16 -7.76 -5.52
CA GLN A 74 16.79 -6.40 -5.91
C GLN A 74 16.45 -6.34 -7.39
N THR A 75 15.51 -5.45 -7.75
CA THR A 75 15.25 -5.12 -9.15
C THR A 75 16.10 -3.96 -9.60
N ASP A 76 16.25 -3.81 -10.91
CA ASP A 76 16.64 -2.52 -11.47
C ASP A 76 15.65 -1.44 -11.04
N MET A 77 16.13 -0.20 -11.00
CA MET A 77 15.29 0.97 -10.74
C MET A 77 14.54 1.33 -12.01
N ILE A 78 13.23 1.50 -11.91
CA ILE A 78 12.37 1.92 -13.02
C ILE A 78 11.72 3.27 -12.74
N GLU A 79 11.30 3.95 -13.80
CA GLU A 79 10.51 5.17 -13.72
C GLU A 79 9.04 4.86 -13.97
N LEU A 80 8.18 5.39 -13.10
CA LEU A 80 6.73 5.28 -13.19
C LEU A 80 6.10 6.67 -13.19
N ASP A 81 4.96 6.80 -13.85
CA ASP A 81 4.25 8.08 -13.95
C ASP A 81 3.78 8.55 -12.57
N ALA A 82 3.96 9.83 -12.30
CA ALA A 82 3.53 10.50 -11.07
C ALA A 82 2.87 11.85 -11.40
N PRO A 83 1.95 12.33 -10.55
CA PRO A 83 1.41 13.67 -10.69
C PRO A 83 2.51 14.74 -10.62
N PRO A 84 2.25 15.97 -11.11
CA PRO A 84 3.22 17.06 -11.04
C PRO A 84 3.78 17.27 -9.64
N GLU A 85 5.10 17.50 -9.54
CA GLU A 85 5.79 17.70 -8.27
C GLU A 85 5.21 18.85 -7.46
N GLU A 86 4.73 19.90 -8.14
CA GLU A 86 4.13 21.06 -7.52
C GLU A 86 2.94 20.69 -6.62
N TRP A 87 2.21 19.60 -6.93
CA TRP A 87 1.10 19.15 -6.10
C TRP A 87 1.54 18.64 -4.73
N SER A 88 2.74 18.10 -4.63
CA SER A 88 3.30 17.65 -3.35
C SER A 88 3.90 18.79 -2.52
N LEU A 89 4.23 19.91 -3.16
CA LEU A 89 4.87 21.08 -2.55
C LEU A 89 3.87 22.16 -2.12
N ASP A 90 2.64 22.11 -2.64
CA ASP A 90 1.61 23.08 -2.34
C ASP A 90 0.77 22.63 -1.12
N PRO A 91 0.85 23.33 0.03
CA PRO A 91 0.07 22.98 1.22
C PRO A 91 -1.45 23.20 1.05
N GLU A 92 -1.86 23.96 0.04
CA GLU A 92 -3.28 24.18 -0.28
C GLU A 92 -3.80 23.17 -1.32
N ASN A 93 -2.96 22.23 -1.76
CA ASN A 93 -3.37 21.25 -2.75
C ASN A 93 -4.34 20.21 -2.16
N GLU A 94 -5.53 20.13 -2.74
CA GLU A 94 -6.54 19.13 -2.38
C GLU A 94 -6.49 17.87 -3.25
N ARG A 95 -5.59 17.81 -4.24
CA ARG A 95 -5.43 16.68 -5.16
C ARG A 95 -4.42 15.70 -4.62
N GLN A 96 -4.60 14.41 -4.93
CA GLN A 96 -3.63 13.37 -4.61
C GLN A 96 -2.31 13.62 -5.35
N PRO A 97 -1.18 13.85 -4.65
CA PRO A 97 0.09 14.21 -5.27
C PRO A 97 0.96 12.98 -5.63
N TYR A 98 0.41 11.78 -5.59
CA TYR A 98 1.09 10.54 -5.91
C TYR A 98 0.22 9.65 -6.78
N SER A 99 0.86 8.77 -7.55
CA SER A 99 0.21 7.67 -8.25
C SER A 99 0.23 6.40 -7.43
N GLU A 100 -0.79 5.54 -7.56
CA GLU A 100 -0.88 4.27 -6.84
C GLU A 100 -0.71 3.10 -7.80
N TYR A 101 0.19 2.19 -7.44
CA TYR A 101 0.49 1.00 -8.22
C TYR A 101 0.25 -0.29 -7.42
N THR A 102 -0.14 -1.34 -8.13
CA THR A 102 -0.22 -2.70 -7.59
C THR A 102 0.95 -3.51 -8.10
N LEU A 103 1.65 -4.17 -7.20
CA LEU A 103 2.77 -5.07 -7.47
C LEU A 103 2.33 -6.50 -7.18
N ASN A 104 2.40 -7.38 -8.19
CA ASN A 104 2.19 -8.81 -8.01
C ASN A 104 3.55 -9.52 -8.14
N VAL A 105 3.94 -10.23 -7.09
CA VAL A 105 5.25 -10.87 -6.96
C VAL A 105 5.11 -12.37 -6.86
N SER A 106 5.88 -13.08 -7.66
CA SER A 106 5.92 -14.54 -7.65
C SER A 106 7.35 -15.05 -7.76
N ALA A 107 7.67 -16.11 -7.02
CA ALA A 107 8.95 -16.79 -7.09
C ALA A 107 8.76 -18.29 -6.88
N PRO A 108 9.56 -19.16 -7.54
CA PRO A 108 9.47 -20.60 -7.35
C PRO A 108 9.71 -21.01 -5.89
N GLY A 109 8.81 -21.79 -5.31
CA GLY A 109 8.90 -22.24 -3.93
C GLY A 109 8.46 -21.24 -2.87
N PHE A 110 7.80 -20.14 -3.30
CA PHE A 110 7.24 -19.13 -2.41
C PHE A 110 5.77 -18.87 -2.72
N GLU A 111 5.02 -18.49 -1.70
CA GLU A 111 3.64 -18.03 -1.86
C GLU A 111 3.64 -16.69 -2.61
N PRO A 112 2.75 -16.50 -3.62
CA PRO A 112 2.67 -15.24 -4.33
C PRO A 112 2.18 -14.11 -3.40
N VAL A 113 2.67 -12.89 -3.64
CA VAL A 113 2.33 -11.71 -2.86
C VAL A 113 1.80 -10.62 -3.77
N SER A 114 0.66 -10.04 -3.42
CA SER A 114 0.07 -8.87 -4.08
C SER A 114 0.06 -7.68 -3.13
N ILE A 115 0.62 -6.55 -3.57
CA ILE A 115 0.66 -5.30 -2.80
C ILE A 115 -0.06 -4.23 -3.61
N ALA A 116 -1.20 -3.76 -3.13
CA ALA A 116 -1.95 -2.67 -3.74
C ALA A 116 -1.73 -1.36 -2.99
N GLY A 117 -1.64 -0.24 -3.72
CA GLY A 117 -1.49 1.08 -3.13
C GLY A 117 -0.03 1.51 -2.92
N THR A 118 0.93 0.95 -3.67
CA THR A 118 2.30 1.47 -3.66
C THR A 118 2.32 2.88 -4.24
N GLU A 119 2.67 3.86 -3.43
CA GLU A 119 2.64 5.29 -3.77
C GLU A 119 3.94 5.72 -4.45
N ILE A 120 3.81 6.44 -5.57
CA ILE A 120 4.93 7.01 -6.34
C ILE A 120 4.72 8.51 -6.46
N LEU A 121 5.62 9.29 -5.86
CA LEU A 121 5.68 10.75 -5.99
C LEU A 121 6.69 11.14 -7.06
N ALA A 122 6.46 12.29 -7.69
CA ALA A 122 7.39 12.87 -8.66
C ALA A 122 8.77 13.12 -8.05
N ASN A 123 9.81 12.94 -8.86
CA ASN A 123 11.22 13.21 -8.51
C ASN A 123 11.71 12.51 -7.23
N THR A 124 11.00 11.48 -6.74
CA THR A 124 11.38 10.73 -5.55
C THR A 124 11.71 9.28 -5.86
N LYS A 125 12.50 8.67 -4.99
CA LYS A 125 12.82 7.24 -5.04
C LYS A 125 12.00 6.49 -4.00
N ALA A 126 11.08 5.64 -4.45
CA ALA A 126 10.38 4.68 -3.63
C ALA A 126 11.15 3.35 -3.56
N ILE A 127 11.21 2.74 -2.38
CA ILE A 127 11.77 1.40 -2.18
C ILE A 127 10.68 0.54 -1.55
N GLN A 128 10.24 -0.49 -2.29
CA GLN A 128 9.26 -1.45 -1.79
C GLN A 128 9.99 -2.71 -1.31
N ASN A 129 9.91 -2.97 0.00
CA ASN A 129 10.45 -4.19 0.59
C ASN A 129 9.34 -5.24 0.71
N ILE A 130 9.58 -6.43 0.17
CA ILE A 130 8.62 -7.53 0.12
C ILE A 130 9.24 -8.75 0.80
N ARG A 131 8.46 -9.39 1.67
CA ARG A 131 8.83 -10.65 2.33
C ARG A 131 7.89 -11.74 1.86
N MET A 132 8.44 -12.76 1.19
CA MET A 132 7.68 -13.90 0.71
C MET A 132 7.83 -15.09 1.66
N ARG A 133 6.73 -15.81 1.87
CA ARG A 133 6.74 -17.05 2.65
C ARG A 133 7.13 -18.22 1.74
N PRO A 134 8.02 -19.14 2.19
CA PRO A 134 8.20 -20.40 1.49
C PRO A 134 6.87 -21.15 1.43
N THR A 135 6.55 -21.71 0.26
CA THR A 135 5.36 -22.55 0.09
C THR A 135 5.48 -23.79 0.96
N ASP A 136 4.58 -23.97 1.91
CA ASP A 136 4.46 -25.21 2.65
C ASP A 136 3.72 -26.22 1.79
N THR A 137 4.15 -27.47 1.82
CA THR A 137 3.68 -28.51 0.90
C THR A 137 2.16 -28.63 0.89
N GLY A 138 1.51 -28.05 -0.12
CA GLY A 138 0.12 -28.32 -0.47
C GLY A 138 -0.87 -27.16 -0.46
N ARG A 139 -0.47 -25.93 -0.17
CA ARG A 139 -1.36 -24.78 -0.19
C ARG A 139 -0.67 -23.55 -0.78
N GLU A 140 -1.03 -23.20 -2.01
CA GLU A 140 -0.68 -21.92 -2.59
C GLU A 140 -1.76 -20.92 -2.19
N GLU A 141 -1.49 -20.13 -1.15
CA GLU A 141 -2.36 -19.01 -0.75
C GLU A 141 -1.66 -17.71 -1.15
N GLU A 142 -2.33 -16.91 -1.97
CA GLU A 142 -1.86 -15.56 -2.29
C GLU A 142 -1.99 -14.65 -1.07
N GLU A 143 -0.91 -13.99 -0.67
CA GLU A 143 -0.90 -13.01 0.39
C GLU A 143 -1.17 -11.62 -0.20
N ILE A 144 -2.26 -10.97 0.21
CA ILE A 144 -2.68 -9.66 -0.31
C ILE A 144 -2.48 -8.61 0.76
N PHE A 145 -1.64 -7.61 0.45
CA PHE A 145 -1.43 -6.42 1.26
C PHE A 145 -2.08 -5.22 0.58
N VAL A 146 -2.79 -4.40 1.34
CA VAL A 146 -3.32 -3.13 0.88
C VAL A 146 -2.67 -2.02 1.69
N ILE A 147 -1.90 -1.17 1.03
CA ILE A 147 -1.35 0.04 1.64
C ILE A 147 -2.49 1.07 1.66
N PRO A 148 -2.92 1.56 2.83
CA PRO A 148 -3.95 2.58 2.88
C PRO A 148 -3.39 3.90 2.33
N ALA A 149 -4.22 4.65 1.60
CA ALA A 149 -3.86 5.97 1.08
C ALA A 149 -3.35 6.90 2.19
N HIS A 150 -2.41 7.78 1.86
CA HIS A 150 -1.74 8.66 2.81
C HIS A 150 -2.72 9.63 3.46
N THR A 151 -2.73 9.70 4.80
CA THR A 151 -3.71 10.47 5.58
C THR A 151 -3.63 11.98 5.39
N LEU A 152 -2.53 12.52 4.86
CA LEU A 152 -2.35 13.96 4.60
C LEU A 152 -3.15 14.45 3.39
N TYR A 153 -3.56 13.56 2.48
CA TYR A 153 -4.17 13.91 1.19
C TYR A 153 -5.57 13.33 0.98
N GLY A 154 -6.13 12.68 1.98
CA GLY A 154 -7.46 12.10 1.91
C GLY A 154 -8.39 12.69 2.98
N ASN A 155 -9.66 12.87 2.66
CA ASN A 155 -10.72 13.07 3.65
C ASN A 155 -10.89 11.76 4.44
N TYR A 156 -9.95 11.48 5.34
CA TYR A 156 -10.08 10.39 6.27
C TYR A 156 -10.99 10.82 7.40
N PRO A 157 -12.08 10.10 7.67
CA PRO A 157 -12.76 10.27 8.95
C PRO A 157 -11.71 9.97 10.04
N PRO A 158 -11.61 10.80 11.08
CA PRO A 158 -10.65 10.60 12.15
C PRO A 158 -10.83 9.17 12.69
N LYS A 159 -9.74 8.40 12.78
CA LYS A 159 -9.74 7.02 13.31
C LYS A 159 -10.15 6.98 14.79
N ILE A 160 -10.16 8.12 15.44
CA ILE A 160 -10.56 8.33 16.83
C ILE A 160 -11.86 9.13 16.77
N ALA A 161 -12.95 8.59 17.34
CA ALA A 161 -14.19 9.31 17.46
C ALA A 161 -13.95 10.62 18.23
N GLU A 162 -14.62 11.73 17.84
CA GLU A 162 -14.46 13.03 18.53
C GLU A 162 -14.67 12.92 20.05
N GLU A 163 -15.51 12.00 20.48
CA GLU A 163 -15.80 11.68 21.88
C GLU A 163 -14.59 11.08 22.63
N GLU A 164 -13.64 10.50 21.92
CA GLU A 164 -12.40 9.92 22.47
C GLU A 164 -11.23 10.92 22.47
N ILE A 165 -11.39 12.08 21.80
CA ILE A 165 -10.38 13.14 21.78
C ILE A 165 -10.37 13.82 23.16
N LYS A 166 -9.32 13.57 23.91
CA LYS A 166 -9.15 14.18 25.23
C LYS A 166 -8.71 15.63 25.08
N PRO A 167 -9.42 16.59 25.69
CA PRO A 167 -9.00 17.97 25.67
C PRO A 167 -7.64 18.13 26.39
N VAL A 168 -6.75 18.86 25.76
CA VAL A 168 -5.47 19.26 26.37
C VAL A 168 -5.70 20.62 27.03
N ASN A 169 -5.26 20.81 28.28
CA ASN A 169 -5.34 22.09 28.94
C ASN A 169 -4.34 23.10 28.34
N GLU A 170 -4.44 24.38 28.71
CA GLU A 170 -3.56 25.45 28.22
C GLU A 170 -2.07 25.22 28.56
N THR A 171 -1.75 24.33 29.48
CA THR A 171 -0.38 23.95 29.86
C THR A 171 0.15 22.74 29.06
N GLY A 172 -0.65 22.15 28.16
CA GLY A 172 -0.25 21.02 27.34
C GLY A 172 -0.37 19.66 28.06
N GLU A 173 -0.99 19.61 29.24
CA GLU A 173 -1.24 18.36 29.97
C GLU A 173 -2.53 17.68 29.52
N ILE A 174 -2.47 16.37 29.29
CA ILE A 174 -3.65 15.56 28.95
C ILE A 174 -4.46 15.33 30.23
N VAL A 175 -5.68 15.84 30.27
CA VAL A 175 -6.60 15.59 31.39
C VAL A 175 -7.14 14.16 31.27
N LEU A 176 -6.61 13.23 32.03
CA LEU A 176 -7.11 11.86 32.13
C LEU A 176 -8.41 11.86 32.97
N SER A 177 -9.55 11.96 32.32
CA SER A 177 -10.83 11.75 32.99
C SER A 177 -11.05 10.24 33.18
N ARG A 178 -10.76 9.75 34.39
CA ARG A 178 -11.15 8.45 34.93
C ARG A 178 -10.46 7.20 34.35
N VAL A 179 -9.52 6.66 35.10
CA VAL A 179 -9.13 5.26 35.02
C VAL A 179 -10.25 4.43 35.64
N VAL A 180 -11.01 3.69 34.86
CA VAL A 180 -11.90 2.64 35.38
C VAL A 180 -11.02 1.44 35.68
N VAL A 181 -10.69 1.25 36.95
CA VAL A 181 -10.04 0.00 37.41
C VAL A 181 -11.14 -1.07 37.43
N PRO A 182 -11.04 -2.16 36.67
CA PRO A 182 -12.00 -3.25 36.80
C PRO A 182 -11.88 -3.85 38.22
N GLU A 183 -12.98 -3.84 38.98
CA GLU A 183 -13.07 -4.59 40.24
C GLU A 183 -13.01 -6.09 39.89
N TYR A 184 -11.91 -6.72 40.24
CA TYR A 184 -11.83 -8.17 40.24
C TYR A 184 -12.70 -8.69 41.39
N ILE A 185 -13.81 -9.33 41.04
CA ILE A 185 -14.58 -10.13 42.00
C ILE A 185 -13.75 -11.37 42.32
N ILE A 186 -13.19 -11.43 43.52
CA ILE A 186 -12.57 -12.65 44.07
C ILE A 186 -13.74 -13.53 44.49
N VAL A 187 -13.91 -14.71 43.85
CA VAL A 187 -14.77 -15.80 44.29
C VAL A 187 -13.91 -16.86 44.94
#